data_73c8ee22b202f3ad56daec8dce41e23b
#
_entry.id   73c8ee22b202f3ad56daec8dce41e23b
#
_cell.length_a   1.000
_cell.length_b   1.000
_cell.length_c   1.000
_cell.angle_alpha   90.00
_cell.angle_beta   90.00
_cell.angle_gamma   90.00
#
_symmetry.space_group_name_H-M   'P 1'
#
loop_
_entity.id
_entity.type
_entity.pdbx_description
1 polymer ?
#
loop_
_entity_poly.entity_id
_entity_poly.type
_entity_poly.pdbx_seq_one_letter_code
_entity_poly.pdbx_strand_id
1 'polypeptide(L)'
;MRNTIGCYDPDNPQRPGSGLRLLPWASLAGNPCFLRSDDAGGGYLARKADLMEAEQMREGAAVLHDAGEVLEDPAAGPLTLRVTLLRTTMALGDVLRIADSRGGRLPVPKDGRE
;
A
#
# COMPACT_ATOMS: atom_id res chain seq x y z
N MET A 1 11.31 -15.31 -13.82
CA MET A 1 10.06 -14.99 -13.14
C MET A 1 10.18 -13.71 -12.33
N ARG A 2 9.25 -12.84 -12.48
CA ARG A 2 9.31 -11.57 -11.79
C ARG A 2 8.79 -11.69 -10.36
N ASN A 3 9.54 -11.17 -9.42
CA ASN A 3 9.12 -11.11 -8.04
C ASN A 3 8.40 -9.78 -7.82
N THR A 4 7.14 -9.85 -7.40
CA THR A 4 6.35 -8.64 -7.23
C THR A 4 6.36 -8.10 -5.81
N ILE A 5 7.03 -8.78 -4.88
CA ILE A 5 7.11 -8.29 -3.50
C ILE A 5 7.98 -7.04 -3.48
N GLY A 6 7.43 -5.95 -2.99
CA GLY A 6 8.17 -4.71 -2.89
C GLY A 6 8.31 -3.93 -4.18
N CYS A 7 7.67 -4.38 -5.25
CA CYS A 7 7.75 -3.65 -6.50
C CYS A 7 6.90 -2.38 -6.45
N TYR A 8 7.53 -1.26 -6.62
CA TYR A 8 6.85 0.01 -6.69
C TYR A 8 7.67 0.94 -7.57
N ASP A 9 7.04 1.57 -8.52
CA ASP A 9 7.72 2.48 -9.43
C ASP A 9 7.25 3.90 -9.14
N PRO A 10 8.08 4.72 -8.49
CA PRO A 10 7.67 6.08 -8.17
C PRO A 10 7.46 6.97 -9.39
N ASP A 11 8.05 6.59 -10.53
CA ASP A 11 7.85 7.35 -11.75
C ASP A 11 6.56 6.98 -12.46
N ASN A 12 5.91 5.92 -11.99
CA ASN A 12 4.66 5.46 -12.58
C ASN A 12 3.71 5.03 -11.47
N PRO A 13 3.24 5.97 -10.65
CA PRO A 13 2.34 5.62 -9.55
C PRO A 13 1.02 5.08 -10.09
N GLN A 14 0.41 4.20 -9.31
CA GLN A 14 -0.85 3.57 -9.69
C GLN A 14 -2.00 4.49 -9.37
N ARG A 15 -2.09 5.60 -10.08
CA ARG A 15 -3.14 6.58 -9.85
C ARG A 15 -4.23 6.38 -10.88
N PRO A 16 -5.43 6.08 -10.42
CA PRO A 16 -6.52 5.87 -11.35
C PRO A 16 -6.97 7.19 -11.97
N GLY A 17 -7.60 7.08 -13.11
CA GLY A 17 -8.24 8.24 -13.71
C GLY A 17 -9.45 8.66 -12.90
N SER A 18 -10.10 9.70 -13.39
CA SER A 18 -11.27 10.24 -12.73
C SER A 18 -12.34 9.18 -12.58
N GLY A 19 -12.92 9.09 -11.39
CA GLY A 19 -14.00 8.17 -11.13
C GLY A 19 -13.58 6.77 -10.75
N LEU A 20 -12.28 6.54 -10.59
CA LEU A 20 -11.79 5.24 -10.17
C LEU A 20 -11.02 5.36 -8.87
N ARG A 21 -11.10 4.32 -8.07
CA ARG A 21 -10.34 4.20 -6.82
C ARG A 21 -9.44 2.99 -6.90
N LEU A 22 -8.17 3.18 -6.60
CA LEU A 22 -7.23 2.06 -6.51
C LEU A 22 -7.52 1.27 -5.25
N LEU A 23 -7.69 -0.03 -5.39
CA LEU A 23 -8.03 -0.90 -4.26
C LEU A 23 -6.76 -1.41 -3.59
N PRO A 24 -6.85 -1.77 -2.30
CA PRO A 24 -5.69 -2.23 -1.54
C PRO A 24 -5.32 -3.68 -1.80
N TRP A 25 -5.79 -4.26 -2.87
CA TRP A 25 -5.41 -5.61 -3.27
C TRP A 25 -5.15 -5.63 -4.75
N ALA A 26 -4.49 -6.69 -5.22
CA ALA A 26 -4.18 -6.87 -6.62
C ALA A 26 -4.90 -8.10 -7.15
N SER A 27 -4.97 -8.20 -8.46
CA SER A 27 -5.52 -9.38 -9.10
C SER A 27 -4.55 -10.55 -8.93
N LEU A 28 -5.00 -11.75 -9.29
CA LEU A 28 -4.13 -12.92 -9.20
C LEU A 28 -2.89 -12.77 -10.06
N ALA A 29 -2.97 -12.00 -11.13
CA ALA A 29 -1.81 -11.76 -11.98
C ALA A 29 -0.91 -10.65 -11.46
N GLY A 30 -1.23 -10.04 -10.32
CA GLY A 30 -0.43 -8.99 -9.76
C GLY A 30 -0.75 -7.60 -10.29
N ASN A 31 -1.81 -7.46 -11.05
CA ASN A 31 -2.20 -6.17 -11.60
C ASN A 31 -3.04 -5.38 -10.60
N PRO A 32 -2.96 -4.05 -10.65
CA PRO A 32 -3.78 -3.24 -9.74
C PRO A 32 -5.27 -3.40 -10.06
N CYS A 33 -6.07 -3.31 -9.01
CA CYS A 33 -7.52 -3.38 -9.14
C CYS A 33 -8.12 -2.02 -8.83
N PHE A 34 -9.14 -1.65 -9.57
CA PHE A 34 -9.80 -0.35 -9.40
C PHE A 34 -11.29 -0.53 -9.20
N LEU A 35 -11.87 0.36 -8.43
CA LEU A 35 -13.30 0.38 -8.19
C LEU A 35 -13.87 1.66 -8.79
N ARG A 36 -14.96 1.54 -9.54
CA ARG A 36 -15.63 2.70 -10.07
C ARG A 36 -16.32 3.45 -8.94
N SER A 37 -16.12 4.74 -8.89
CA SER A 37 -16.58 5.49 -7.75
C SER A 37 -17.94 6.16 -7.96
N ASP A 38 -18.63 5.88 -9.05
CA ASP A 38 -19.95 6.45 -9.24
C ASP A 38 -20.97 5.86 -8.26
N ASP A 39 -20.57 4.87 -7.50
CA ASP A 39 -21.41 4.34 -6.43
C ASP A 39 -21.32 5.17 -5.18
N ALA A 40 -20.75 6.33 -5.27
CA ALA A 40 -20.69 7.29 -4.17
C ALA A 40 -19.95 6.75 -2.96
N GLY A 41 -19.06 5.81 -3.15
CA GLY A 41 -18.24 5.33 -2.08
C GLY A 41 -18.97 4.58 -0.99
N GLY A 42 -20.26 4.28 -1.20
CA GLY A 42 -21.03 3.60 -0.17
C GLY A 42 -21.19 2.11 -0.41
N GLY A 43 -20.60 1.56 -1.43
CA GLY A 43 -20.79 0.17 -1.75
C GLY A 43 -19.99 -0.77 -0.86
N TYR A 44 -20.33 -2.05 -0.98
CA TYR A 44 -19.69 -3.09 -0.19
C TYR A 44 -18.17 -3.12 -0.40
N LEU A 45 -17.74 -3.03 -1.66
CA LEU A 45 -16.32 -3.10 -1.96
C LEU A 45 -15.57 -1.88 -1.44
N ALA A 46 -16.21 -0.71 -1.45
CA ALA A 46 -15.58 0.49 -0.92
C ALA A 46 -15.35 0.35 0.58
N ARG A 47 -16.35 -0.18 1.29
CA ARG A 47 -16.19 -0.37 2.74
C ARG A 47 -15.15 -1.44 3.03
N LYS A 48 -15.13 -2.50 2.24
CA LYS A 48 -14.12 -3.54 2.42
C LYS A 48 -12.72 -2.98 2.18
N ALA A 49 -12.58 -2.13 1.17
CA ALA A 49 -11.30 -1.50 0.89
C ALA A 49 -10.87 -0.60 2.04
N ASP A 50 -11.81 0.16 2.62
CA ASP A 50 -11.47 1.02 3.74
C ASP A 50 -10.98 0.21 4.93
N LEU A 51 -11.64 -0.90 5.23
CA LEU A 51 -11.23 -1.74 6.34
C LEU A 51 -9.87 -2.37 6.09
N MET A 52 -9.61 -2.81 4.87
CA MET A 52 -8.34 -3.42 4.55
C MET A 52 -7.21 -2.40 4.60
N GLU A 53 -7.45 -1.18 4.12
CA GLU A 53 -6.44 -0.14 4.22
C GLU A 53 -6.11 0.18 5.67
N ALA A 54 -7.13 0.24 6.53
CA ALA A 54 -6.89 0.50 7.94
C ALA A 54 -6.07 -0.63 8.57
N GLU A 55 -6.37 -1.86 8.19
CA GLU A 55 -5.63 -3.01 8.68
C GLU A 55 -4.18 -2.95 8.22
N GLN A 56 -3.96 -2.62 6.96
CA GLN A 56 -2.60 -2.53 6.42
C GLN A 56 -1.81 -1.42 7.08
N MET A 57 -2.46 -0.31 7.44
CA MET A 57 -1.77 0.75 8.15
C MET A 57 -1.39 0.32 9.56
N ARG A 58 -2.26 -0.42 10.23
CA ARG A 58 -1.94 -0.94 11.55
C ARG A 58 -0.79 -1.94 11.48
N GLU A 59 -0.82 -2.80 10.48
CA GLU A 59 0.28 -3.76 10.30
C GLU A 59 1.58 -3.03 10.01
N GLY A 60 1.53 -1.97 9.20
CA GLY A 60 2.72 -1.17 8.92
C GLY A 60 3.31 -0.57 10.18
N ALA A 61 2.45 -0.06 11.07
CA ALA A 61 2.91 0.50 12.33
C ALA A 61 3.55 -0.57 13.21
N ALA A 62 2.93 -1.76 13.26
CA ALA A 62 3.48 -2.86 14.06
C ALA A 62 4.83 -3.32 13.51
N VAL A 63 4.95 -3.42 12.20
CA VAL A 63 6.20 -3.83 11.58
C VAL A 63 7.29 -2.80 11.81
N LEU A 64 6.93 -1.53 11.75
CA LEU A 64 7.90 -0.46 12.01
C LEU A 64 8.47 -0.57 13.41
N HIS A 65 7.60 -0.83 14.38
CA HIS A 65 8.04 -1.01 15.76
C HIS A 65 8.92 -2.25 15.90
N ASP A 66 8.47 -3.38 15.36
CA ASP A 66 9.20 -4.64 15.48
C ASP A 66 10.56 -4.59 14.80
N ALA A 67 10.60 -3.98 13.62
CA ALA A 67 11.86 -3.86 12.88
C ALA A 67 12.84 -2.98 13.64
N GLY A 68 12.34 -1.92 14.27
CA GLY A 68 13.20 -1.08 15.10
C GLY A 68 13.82 -1.87 16.24
N GLU A 69 13.04 -2.74 16.88
CA GLU A 69 13.58 -3.56 17.97
C GLU A 69 14.62 -4.55 17.46
N VAL A 70 14.38 -5.14 16.30
CA VAL A 70 15.34 -6.07 15.72
C VAL A 70 16.65 -5.37 15.38
N LEU A 71 16.56 -4.14 14.89
CA LEU A 71 17.77 -3.37 14.56
C LEU A 71 18.61 -3.07 15.80
N GLU A 72 17.97 -2.94 16.96
CA GLU A 72 18.70 -2.65 18.20
C GLU A 72 19.15 -3.89 18.92
N ASP A 73 18.85 -5.06 18.41
CA ASP A 73 19.22 -6.32 19.05
C ASP A 73 20.46 -6.88 18.36
N PRO A 74 21.64 -6.77 19.00
CA PRO A 74 22.85 -7.28 18.36
C PRO A 74 22.87 -8.79 18.24
N ALA A 75 21.97 -9.48 18.93
CA ALA A 75 21.89 -10.93 18.85
C ALA A 75 20.92 -11.41 17.77
N ALA A 76 20.28 -10.51 17.04
CA ALA A 76 19.37 -10.90 16.00
C ALA A 76 20.14 -11.64 14.89
N GLY A 77 19.71 -12.87 14.61
CA GLY A 77 20.40 -13.70 13.63
C GLY A 77 19.87 -13.53 12.23
N PRO A 78 20.47 -14.23 11.28
CA PRO A 78 20.10 -14.05 9.86
C PRO A 78 18.65 -14.34 9.56
N LEU A 79 18.07 -15.35 10.17
CA LEU A 79 16.68 -15.69 9.92
C LEU A 79 15.75 -14.58 10.41
N THR A 80 16.01 -14.09 11.62
CA THR A 80 15.20 -12.99 12.16
C THR A 80 15.28 -11.76 11.28
N LEU A 81 16.50 -11.43 10.83
CA LEU A 81 16.67 -10.29 9.95
C LEU A 81 15.95 -10.48 8.62
N ARG A 82 16.02 -11.67 8.06
CA ARG A 82 15.39 -11.93 6.78
C ARG A 82 13.87 -11.88 6.88
N VAL A 83 13.30 -12.49 7.93
CA VAL A 83 11.86 -12.47 8.11
C VAL A 83 11.37 -11.05 8.36
N THR A 84 12.11 -10.30 9.18
CA THR A 84 11.75 -8.91 9.46
C THR A 84 11.81 -8.07 8.19
N LEU A 85 12.84 -8.28 7.38
CA LEU A 85 12.96 -7.54 6.13
C LEU A 85 11.81 -7.89 5.20
N LEU A 86 11.42 -9.17 5.13
CA LEU A 86 10.30 -9.57 4.29
C LEU A 86 9.01 -8.89 4.74
N ARG A 87 8.73 -8.92 6.05
CA ARG A 87 7.53 -8.27 6.59
C ARG A 87 7.54 -6.79 6.29
N THR A 88 8.70 -6.15 6.45
CA THR A 88 8.83 -4.72 6.21
C THR A 88 8.60 -4.39 4.73
N THR A 89 9.16 -5.22 3.85
CA THR A 89 8.98 -5.02 2.42
C THR A 89 7.51 -5.11 2.03
N MET A 90 6.80 -6.10 2.55
CA MET A 90 5.40 -6.26 2.23
C MET A 90 4.57 -5.10 2.78
N ALA A 91 4.85 -4.70 4.01
CA ALA A 91 4.11 -3.61 4.63
C ALA A 91 4.35 -2.30 3.89
N LEU A 92 5.58 -2.05 3.48
CA LEU A 92 5.89 -0.83 2.74
C LEU A 92 5.17 -0.80 1.40
N GLY A 93 5.12 -1.94 0.72
CA GLY A 93 4.39 -2.03 -0.54
C GLY A 93 2.91 -1.70 -0.36
N ASP A 94 2.31 -2.23 0.71
CA ASP A 94 0.90 -1.95 1.00
C ASP A 94 0.69 -0.47 1.29
N VAL A 95 1.57 0.13 2.08
CA VAL A 95 1.44 1.54 2.45
C VAL A 95 1.60 2.43 1.22
N LEU A 96 2.53 2.09 0.34
CA LEU A 96 2.72 2.87 -0.89
C LEU A 96 1.49 2.81 -1.78
N ARG A 97 0.85 1.64 -1.86
CA ARG A 97 -0.39 1.53 -2.62
C ARG A 97 -1.50 2.38 -2.02
N ILE A 98 -1.57 2.40 -0.68
CA ILE A 98 -2.56 3.25 -0.01
C ILE A 98 -2.28 4.71 -0.32
N ALA A 99 -1.00 5.10 -0.30
CA ALA A 99 -0.65 6.48 -0.60
C ALA A 99 -1.05 6.87 -2.01
N ASP A 100 -0.80 5.98 -2.98
CA ASP A 100 -1.23 6.24 -4.34
C ASP A 100 -2.75 6.37 -4.43
N SER A 101 -3.46 5.48 -3.73
CA SER A 101 -4.91 5.50 -3.75
C SER A 101 -5.45 6.80 -3.17
N ARG A 102 -4.89 7.23 -2.05
CA ARG A 102 -5.34 8.47 -1.42
C ARG A 102 -4.95 9.68 -2.23
N GLY A 103 -3.78 9.65 -2.84
CA GLY A 103 -3.36 10.73 -3.72
C GLY A 103 -4.28 10.89 -4.91
N GLY A 104 -4.73 9.77 -5.47
CA GLY A 104 -5.65 9.80 -6.59
C GLY A 104 -7.03 10.28 -6.22
N ARG A 105 -7.38 10.24 -4.94
CA ARG A 105 -8.69 10.69 -4.48
C ARG A 105 -8.70 12.15 -4.06
N LEU A 106 -7.54 12.79 -4.00
CA LEU A 106 -7.47 14.19 -3.61
C LEU A 106 -7.69 15.08 -4.81
N PRO A 107 -8.27 16.27 -4.61
CA PRO A 107 -8.44 17.20 -5.73
C PRO A 107 -7.09 17.62 -6.27
N VAL A 108 -7.03 17.81 -7.58
CA VAL A 108 -5.83 18.31 -8.20
C VAL A 108 -5.70 19.79 -7.90
N PRO A 109 -4.50 20.25 -7.48
CA PRO A 109 -4.32 21.69 -7.25
C PRO A 109 -4.58 22.48 -8.51
N LYS A 110 -5.27 23.62 -8.31
CA LYS A 110 -5.62 24.37 -9.44
C LYS A 110 -4.49 25.05 -10.08
N ASP A 111 -3.64 25.61 -9.39
CA ASP A 111 -2.65 26.38 -10.02
C ASP A 111 -1.47 25.58 -10.43
N GLY A 112 -1.52 24.41 -10.32
CA GLY A 112 -0.52 23.56 -10.88
C GLY A 112 0.90 23.93 -10.60
N ARG A 113 1.17 24.91 -9.88
CA ARG A 113 2.41 25.20 -9.60
C ARG A 113 2.87 24.52 -8.63
N GLU A 114 3.01 24.05 -8.55
CA GLU A 114 3.28 23.52 -7.84
C GLU A 114 3.78 23.08 -7.81
#